data_46994d353047b4bc81b8fd914921574c
#
_entry.id   46994d353047b4bc81b8fd914921574c
#
_cell.length_a   1.000
_cell.length_b   1.000
_cell.length_c   1.000
_cell.angle_alpha   90.00
_cell.angle_beta   90.00
_cell.angle_gamma   90.00
#
_symmetry.space_group_name_H-M   'P 1'
#
loop_
_entity.id
_entity.type
_entity.pdbx_description
1 polymer ?
#
loop_
_entity_poly.entity_id
_entity_poly.type
_entity_poly.pdbx_seq_one_letter_code
_entity_poly.pdbx_strand_id
1 'polypeptide(L)'
;MEQPQIDLRVLQYFVAVAEELHFGRAAARLHIAQPSLSVQIRKLEHSLGTPLLIRTSRSVALTGAGNVLLSEAKRLLSAAQRAVSLTREAASGVRGTLIVGFQANAAAELTPRILAAFKNNHPEVHVQMRSFDFADPSAGLADGSADVAFVRPPLPAADWLAMETLFIEPRVLVVASSSRFAGLSEVSVEQVADEPFVARKAPEKWRDFWLATQARGGQPVRLGTQVATVDECFEAILGERGIAFTQASTQRFYDRPGLSFIPVTDVPPSSLSIAWRTDVNDGLAREFVETTRTLASFGGVPNLIDPRLSDALSSSPQLN
;
A
#
# COMPACT_ATOMS: atom_id res chain seq x y z
N MET A 1 8.24 -26.21 -30.31
CA MET A 1 7.45 -25.03 -29.96
C MET A 1 8.43 -23.94 -29.54
N GLU A 2 8.52 -22.87 -30.33
CA GLU A 2 9.34 -21.71 -29.95
C GLU A 2 8.79 -21.12 -28.65
N GLN A 3 9.67 -20.88 -27.67
CA GLN A 3 9.26 -20.19 -26.43
C GLN A 3 8.86 -18.75 -26.78
N PRO A 4 7.72 -18.26 -26.31
CA PRO A 4 7.32 -16.87 -26.58
C PRO A 4 8.38 -15.92 -26.00
N GLN A 5 9.05 -15.18 -26.87
CA GLN A 5 9.95 -14.12 -26.44
C GLN A 5 9.14 -12.92 -25.98
N ILE A 6 9.23 -12.62 -24.69
CA ILE A 6 8.57 -11.44 -24.09
C ILE A 6 9.59 -10.32 -23.97
N ASP A 7 9.37 -9.21 -24.69
CA ASP A 7 10.15 -7.98 -24.57
C ASP A 7 9.68 -7.16 -23.36
N LEU A 8 10.61 -6.76 -22.49
CA LEU A 8 10.32 -5.93 -21.32
C LEU A 8 9.60 -4.62 -21.67
N ARG A 9 9.92 -4.02 -22.82
CA ARG A 9 9.25 -2.82 -23.30
C ARG A 9 7.78 -3.10 -23.61
N VAL A 10 7.47 -4.25 -24.18
CA VAL A 10 6.08 -4.64 -24.45
C VAL A 10 5.32 -4.92 -23.17
N LEU A 11 5.99 -5.50 -22.14
CA LEU A 11 5.41 -5.60 -20.80
C LEU A 11 5.11 -4.24 -20.17
N GLN A 12 6.01 -3.25 -20.32
CA GLN A 12 5.74 -1.86 -19.87
C GLN A 12 4.50 -1.30 -20.54
N TYR A 13 4.34 -1.52 -21.84
CA TYR A 13 3.18 -1.09 -22.59
C TYR A 13 1.89 -1.75 -22.09
N PHE A 14 1.94 -3.04 -21.83
CA PHE A 14 0.80 -3.77 -21.28
C PHE A 14 0.43 -3.29 -19.88
N VAL A 15 1.39 -3.11 -18.99
CA VAL A 15 1.17 -2.58 -17.63
C VAL A 15 0.51 -1.21 -17.68
N ALA A 16 1.00 -0.30 -18.53
CA ALA A 16 0.40 1.02 -18.69
C ALA A 16 -1.06 0.97 -19.16
N VAL A 17 -1.39 0.10 -20.13
CA VAL A 17 -2.78 -0.09 -20.57
C VAL A 17 -3.65 -0.70 -19.47
N ALA A 18 -3.12 -1.65 -18.74
CA ALA A 18 -3.82 -2.35 -17.66
C ALA A 18 -4.15 -1.42 -16.47
N GLU A 19 -3.27 -0.48 -16.17
CA GLU A 19 -3.46 0.52 -15.09
C GLU A 19 -4.41 1.63 -15.50
N GLU A 20 -4.27 2.12 -16.74
CA GLU A 20 -5.11 3.22 -17.25
C GLU A 20 -6.51 2.75 -17.68
N LEU A 21 -6.68 1.48 -18.01
CA LEU A 21 -7.87 0.90 -18.64
C LEU A 21 -8.35 1.76 -19.83
N HIS A 22 -7.39 2.42 -20.51
CA HIS A 22 -7.64 3.33 -21.63
C HIS A 22 -6.40 3.51 -22.50
N PHE A 23 -6.47 3.07 -23.76
CA PHE A 23 -5.33 3.12 -24.68
C PHE A 23 -4.77 4.52 -24.94
N GLY A 24 -5.64 5.53 -25.04
CA GLY A 24 -5.21 6.91 -25.26
C GLY A 24 -4.42 7.49 -24.09
N ARG A 25 -4.88 7.28 -22.84
CA ARG A 25 -4.15 7.72 -21.64
C ARG A 25 -2.84 6.96 -21.49
N ALA A 26 -2.85 5.64 -21.69
CA ALA A 26 -1.64 4.82 -21.64
C ALA A 26 -0.61 5.27 -22.69
N ALA A 27 -1.03 5.54 -23.92
CA ALA A 27 -0.17 6.04 -24.99
C ALA A 27 0.43 7.41 -24.65
N ALA A 28 -0.37 8.34 -24.11
CA ALA A 28 0.10 9.63 -23.63
C ALA A 28 1.14 9.51 -22.52
N ARG A 29 0.88 8.65 -21.51
CA ARG A 29 1.82 8.34 -20.41
C ARG A 29 3.15 7.76 -20.91
N LEU A 30 3.10 6.95 -21.98
CA LEU A 30 4.27 6.29 -22.58
C LEU A 30 4.96 7.16 -23.64
N HIS A 31 4.41 8.32 -23.97
CA HIS A 31 4.88 9.22 -25.04
C HIS A 31 4.99 8.52 -26.40
N ILE A 32 3.99 7.70 -26.76
CA ILE A 32 3.90 7.01 -28.04
C ILE A 32 2.54 7.19 -28.71
N ALA A 33 2.44 6.89 -29.99
CA ALA A 33 1.18 6.92 -30.72
C ALA A 33 0.26 5.77 -30.30
N GLN A 34 -1.02 6.05 -30.02
CA GLN A 34 -2.02 5.03 -29.63
C GLN A 34 -2.13 3.86 -30.63
N PRO A 35 -2.10 4.06 -31.97
CA PRO A 35 -2.11 2.93 -32.91
C PRO A 35 -0.93 1.98 -32.72
N SER A 36 0.28 2.51 -32.47
CA SER A 36 1.49 1.71 -32.21
C SER A 36 1.33 0.88 -30.94
N LEU A 37 0.84 1.48 -29.85
CA LEU A 37 0.56 0.78 -28.59
C LEU A 37 -0.44 -0.36 -28.83
N SER A 38 -1.54 -0.11 -29.54
CA SER A 38 -2.57 -1.11 -29.84
C SER A 38 -2.04 -2.29 -30.65
N VAL A 39 -1.11 -2.04 -31.58
CA VAL A 39 -0.45 -3.08 -32.38
C VAL A 39 0.45 -3.95 -31.48
N GLN A 40 1.23 -3.35 -30.60
CA GLN A 40 2.12 -4.08 -29.71
C GLN A 40 1.35 -4.99 -28.71
N ILE A 41 0.27 -4.49 -28.15
CA ILE A 41 -0.58 -5.29 -27.25
C ILE A 41 -1.22 -6.46 -28.03
N ARG A 42 -1.72 -6.25 -29.26
CA ARG A 42 -2.26 -7.35 -30.07
C ARG A 42 -1.20 -8.41 -30.40
N LYS A 43 0.04 -8.00 -30.68
CA LYS A 43 1.15 -8.95 -30.91
C LYS A 43 1.44 -9.75 -29.67
N LEU A 44 1.43 -9.13 -28.48
CA LEU A 44 1.60 -9.83 -27.20
C LEU A 44 0.48 -10.85 -26.96
N GLU A 45 -0.79 -10.46 -27.14
CA GLU A 45 -1.93 -11.38 -27.04
C GLU A 45 -1.81 -12.56 -28.02
N HIS A 46 -1.39 -12.29 -29.25
CA HIS A 46 -1.17 -13.33 -30.26
C HIS A 46 -0.03 -14.28 -29.88
N SER A 47 1.10 -13.76 -29.39
CA SER A 47 2.24 -14.59 -28.97
C SER A 47 1.93 -15.46 -27.77
N LEU A 48 1.03 -15.01 -26.88
CA LEU A 48 0.57 -15.77 -25.71
C LEU A 48 -0.64 -16.69 -26.02
N GLY A 49 -1.23 -16.56 -27.22
CA GLY A 49 -2.39 -17.35 -27.64
C GLY A 49 -3.67 -17.08 -26.82
N THR A 50 -3.72 -15.96 -26.10
CA THR A 50 -4.87 -15.62 -25.24
C THR A 50 -5.10 -14.11 -25.17
N PRO A 51 -6.38 -13.64 -25.17
CA PRO A 51 -6.67 -12.25 -24.96
C PRO A 51 -6.38 -11.85 -23.51
N LEU A 52 -5.71 -10.71 -23.35
CA LEU A 52 -5.39 -10.10 -22.05
C LEU A 52 -6.39 -9.01 -21.67
N LEU A 53 -7.03 -8.41 -22.67
CA LEU A 53 -7.94 -7.28 -22.51
C LEU A 53 -9.30 -7.58 -23.18
N ILE A 54 -10.37 -7.25 -22.46
CA ILE A 54 -11.72 -7.13 -23.01
C ILE A 54 -11.88 -5.70 -23.49
N ARG A 55 -12.17 -5.54 -24.79
CA ARG A 55 -12.29 -4.24 -25.43
C ARG A 55 -13.70 -4.07 -25.98
N THR A 56 -14.35 -3.00 -25.57
CA THR A 56 -15.61 -2.52 -26.18
C THR A 56 -15.39 -1.15 -26.80
N SER A 57 -16.39 -0.62 -27.48
CA SER A 57 -16.34 0.76 -27.98
C SER A 57 -16.27 1.83 -26.85
N ARG A 58 -16.57 1.43 -25.60
CA ARG A 58 -16.69 2.35 -24.47
C ARG A 58 -15.76 2.04 -23.30
N SER A 59 -15.18 0.83 -23.23
CA SER A 59 -14.40 0.39 -22.07
C SER A 59 -13.31 -0.58 -22.43
N VAL A 60 -12.27 -0.60 -21.59
CA VAL A 60 -11.21 -1.61 -21.57
C VAL A 60 -11.20 -2.23 -20.18
N ALA A 61 -11.13 -3.55 -20.09
CA ALA A 61 -11.01 -4.29 -18.84
C ALA A 61 -9.99 -5.43 -19.01
N LEU A 62 -9.43 -5.92 -17.91
CA LEU A 62 -8.55 -7.09 -17.92
C LEU A 62 -9.35 -8.38 -17.99
N THR A 63 -8.83 -9.37 -18.72
CA THR A 63 -9.28 -10.78 -18.61
C THR A 63 -8.65 -11.43 -17.37
N GLY A 64 -9.06 -12.64 -17.02
CA GLY A 64 -8.35 -13.43 -16.00
C GLY A 64 -6.86 -13.64 -16.33
N ALA A 65 -6.54 -13.94 -17.61
CA ALA A 65 -5.16 -14.02 -18.09
C ALA A 65 -4.42 -12.68 -18.01
N GLY A 66 -5.13 -11.58 -18.32
CA GLY A 66 -4.60 -10.21 -18.17
C GLY A 66 -4.22 -9.86 -16.73
N ASN A 67 -5.03 -10.25 -15.75
CA ASN A 67 -4.71 -10.04 -14.33
C ASN A 67 -3.46 -10.82 -13.91
N VAL A 68 -3.34 -12.07 -14.31
CA VAL A 68 -2.14 -12.88 -14.06
C VAL A 68 -0.90 -12.23 -14.68
N LEU A 69 -0.98 -11.87 -15.97
CA LEU A 69 0.15 -11.25 -16.65
C LEU A 69 0.50 -9.89 -16.04
N LEU A 70 -0.46 -9.09 -15.57
CA LEU A 70 -0.19 -7.80 -14.93
C LEU A 70 0.68 -7.97 -13.67
N SER A 71 0.34 -8.94 -12.83
CA SER A 71 1.13 -9.27 -11.65
C SER A 71 2.56 -9.68 -12.02
N GLU A 72 2.69 -10.65 -12.93
CA GLU A 72 4.01 -11.16 -13.34
C GLU A 72 4.83 -10.13 -14.13
N ALA A 73 4.19 -9.31 -14.99
CA ALA A 73 4.87 -8.25 -15.71
C ALA A 73 5.47 -7.19 -14.76
N LYS A 74 4.74 -6.80 -13.71
CA LYS A 74 5.26 -5.89 -12.69
C LYS A 74 6.48 -6.49 -11.98
N ARG A 75 6.43 -7.77 -11.62
CA ARG A 75 7.56 -8.48 -11.00
C ARG A 75 8.79 -8.55 -11.91
N LEU A 76 8.61 -8.88 -13.20
CA LEU A 76 9.70 -8.94 -14.18
C LEU A 76 10.33 -7.56 -14.40
N LEU A 77 9.52 -6.51 -14.51
CA LEU A 77 10.02 -5.14 -14.68
C LEU A 77 10.78 -4.66 -13.45
N SER A 78 10.29 -4.94 -12.25
CA SER A 78 10.99 -4.65 -10.99
C SER A 78 12.31 -5.42 -10.89
N ALA A 79 12.32 -6.71 -11.24
CA ALA A 79 13.54 -7.52 -11.25
C ALA A 79 14.58 -6.98 -12.24
N ALA A 80 14.16 -6.56 -13.43
CA ALA A 80 15.04 -5.95 -14.42
C ALA A 80 15.65 -4.62 -13.93
N GLN A 81 14.84 -3.76 -13.30
CA GLN A 81 15.33 -2.52 -12.68
C GLN A 81 16.31 -2.81 -11.55
N ARG A 82 16.00 -3.79 -10.70
CA ARG A 82 16.87 -4.23 -9.61
C ARG A 82 18.22 -4.75 -10.15
N ALA A 83 18.23 -5.55 -11.21
CA ALA A 83 19.47 -6.03 -11.84
C ALA A 83 20.35 -4.87 -12.31
N VAL A 84 19.76 -3.84 -12.93
CA VAL A 84 20.49 -2.62 -13.34
C VAL A 84 21.06 -1.87 -12.14
N SER A 85 20.29 -1.71 -11.04
CA SER A 85 20.78 -1.07 -9.82
C SER A 85 21.94 -1.83 -9.21
N LEU A 86 21.80 -3.13 -8.97
CA LEU A 86 22.85 -3.98 -8.40
C LEU A 86 24.14 -3.97 -9.24
N THR A 87 24.01 -3.95 -10.56
CA THR A 87 25.18 -3.85 -11.46
C THR A 87 25.90 -2.52 -11.29
N ARG A 88 25.16 -1.41 -11.18
CA ARG A 88 25.75 -0.07 -10.95
C ARG A 88 26.37 0.05 -9.56
N GLU A 89 25.75 -0.52 -8.56
CA GLU A 89 26.25 -0.56 -7.18
C GLU A 89 27.56 -1.34 -7.08
N ALA A 90 27.61 -2.53 -7.69
CA ALA A 90 28.86 -3.32 -7.77
C ALA A 90 30.01 -2.53 -8.41
N ALA A 91 29.71 -1.68 -9.40
CA ALA A 91 30.69 -0.81 -10.04
C ALA A 91 31.11 0.37 -9.16
N SER A 92 30.27 0.82 -8.20
CA SER A 92 30.52 1.97 -7.31
C SER A 92 31.09 1.59 -5.94
N GLY A 93 31.28 0.30 -5.66
CA GLY A 93 31.80 -0.20 -4.36
C GLY A 93 30.76 -0.22 -3.23
N VAL A 94 29.47 0.04 -3.50
CA VAL A 94 28.37 -0.13 -2.57
C VAL A 94 28.05 -1.63 -2.45
N ARG A 95 27.95 -2.15 -1.23
CA ARG A 95 27.73 -3.60 -0.98
C ARG A 95 26.28 -3.97 -0.80
N GLY A 96 25.38 -3.31 -1.49
CA GLY A 96 23.97 -3.66 -1.56
C GLY A 96 23.02 -2.52 -1.24
N THR A 97 21.86 -2.55 -1.86
CA THR A 97 20.74 -1.65 -1.55
C THR A 97 19.60 -2.47 -0.98
N LEU A 98 19.03 -2.01 0.13
CA LEU A 98 17.81 -2.53 0.71
C LEU A 98 16.67 -1.53 0.46
N ILE A 99 15.64 -1.95 -0.26
CA ILE A 99 14.46 -1.12 -0.53
C ILE A 99 13.40 -1.43 0.51
N VAL A 100 13.07 -0.44 1.33
CA VAL A 100 12.04 -0.52 2.37
C VAL A 100 10.78 0.20 1.88
N GLY A 101 9.74 -0.57 1.56
CA GLY A 101 8.46 -0.04 1.16
C GLY A 101 7.64 0.49 2.34
N PHE A 102 6.84 1.52 2.11
CA PHE A 102 5.93 2.03 3.13
C PHE A 102 4.77 2.80 2.54
N GLN A 103 3.74 2.98 3.35
CA GLN A 103 2.64 3.93 3.12
C GLN A 103 2.59 4.93 4.26
N ALA A 104 2.08 6.13 3.98
CA ALA A 104 1.89 7.17 4.99
C ALA A 104 3.17 7.42 5.84
N ASN A 105 3.05 7.31 7.16
CA ASN A 105 4.11 7.59 8.13
C ASN A 105 5.01 6.37 8.44
N ALA A 106 5.11 5.39 7.54
CA ALA A 106 5.93 4.18 7.72
C ALA A 106 5.73 3.54 9.10
N ALA A 107 6.81 3.28 9.85
CA ALA A 107 6.77 2.76 11.23
C ALA A 107 6.71 3.87 12.30
N ALA A 108 6.17 5.02 11.95
CA ALA A 108 6.03 6.15 12.86
C ALA A 108 7.38 6.51 13.55
N GLU A 109 7.40 6.68 14.86
CA GLU A 109 8.58 7.03 15.66
C GLU A 109 9.67 5.94 15.66
N LEU A 110 9.34 4.70 15.28
CA LEU A 110 10.34 3.64 15.15
C LEU A 110 11.21 3.78 13.89
N THR A 111 10.70 4.42 12.83
CA THR A 111 11.42 4.52 11.56
C THR A 111 12.84 5.06 11.71
N PRO A 112 13.10 6.24 12.30
CA PRO A 112 14.45 6.77 12.41
C PRO A 112 15.37 5.90 13.30
N ARG A 113 14.81 5.24 14.31
CA ARG A 113 15.55 4.35 15.20
C ARG A 113 15.99 3.07 14.49
N ILE A 114 15.08 2.47 13.70
CA ILE A 114 15.36 1.27 12.89
C ILE A 114 16.46 1.60 11.87
N LEU A 115 16.31 2.70 11.15
CA LEU A 115 17.28 3.09 10.13
C LEU A 115 18.66 3.38 10.73
N ALA A 116 18.72 4.06 11.88
CA ALA A 116 19.98 4.33 12.57
C ALA A 116 20.66 3.04 13.07
N ALA A 117 19.90 2.14 13.70
CA ALA A 117 20.45 0.87 14.20
C ALA A 117 20.92 -0.03 13.05
N PHE A 118 20.14 -0.13 11.98
CA PHE A 118 20.54 -0.92 10.81
C PHE A 118 21.79 -0.35 10.14
N LYS A 119 21.87 0.97 9.96
CA LYS A 119 23.06 1.64 9.38
C LYS A 119 24.31 1.44 10.23
N ASN A 120 24.19 1.42 11.56
CA ASN A 120 25.34 1.18 12.43
C ASN A 120 25.90 -0.24 12.28
N ASN A 121 25.04 -1.23 12.06
CA ASN A 121 25.43 -2.62 11.87
C ASN A 121 25.87 -2.91 10.41
N HIS A 122 25.37 -2.15 9.44
CA HIS A 122 25.58 -2.33 8.00
C HIS A 122 25.93 -1.00 7.33
N PRO A 123 27.07 -0.36 7.67
CA PRO A 123 27.43 0.98 7.16
C PRO A 123 27.64 1.02 5.65
N GLU A 124 27.93 -0.12 5.01
CA GLU A 124 28.13 -0.29 3.57
C GLU A 124 26.82 -0.49 2.79
N VAL A 125 25.69 -0.70 3.48
CA VAL A 125 24.39 -0.93 2.85
C VAL A 125 23.64 0.39 2.67
N HIS A 126 23.15 0.64 1.45
CA HIS A 126 22.28 1.76 1.17
C HIS A 126 20.82 1.38 1.42
N VAL A 127 20.18 1.97 2.44
CA VAL A 127 18.75 1.79 2.69
C VAL A 127 17.97 2.86 1.96
N GLN A 128 17.10 2.43 1.04
CA GLN A 128 16.21 3.30 0.29
C GLN A 128 14.77 3.16 0.80
N MET A 129 14.23 4.22 1.40
CA MET A 129 12.81 4.29 1.75
C MET A 129 11.98 4.65 0.53
N ARG A 130 10.97 3.81 0.20
CA ARG A 130 10.10 4.00 -0.98
C ARG A 130 8.63 4.07 -0.59
N SER A 131 8.00 5.19 -0.92
CA SER A 131 6.57 5.38 -0.66
C SER A 131 5.72 4.75 -1.76
N PHE A 132 4.61 4.13 -1.35
CA PHE A 132 3.59 3.55 -2.21
C PHE A 132 2.22 4.17 -1.93
N ASP A 133 1.39 4.22 -2.96
CA ASP A 133 0.02 4.69 -2.85
C ASP A 133 -0.93 3.60 -2.27
N PHE A 134 -2.21 3.94 -2.11
CA PHE A 134 -3.20 3.02 -1.55
C PHE A 134 -3.57 1.85 -2.48
N ALA A 135 -3.22 1.91 -3.77
CA ALA A 135 -3.50 0.83 -4.71
C ALA A 135 -2.66 -0.42 -4.43
N ASP A 136 -1.50 -0.23 -3.77
CA ASP A 136 -0.65 -1.34 -3.33
C ASP A 136 -0.49 -1.36 -1.79
N PRO A 137 -1.40 -2.00 -1.04
CA PRO A 137 -1.27 -2.18 0.40
C PRO A 137 -0.06 -3.01 0.84
N SER A 138 0.56 -3.77 -0.06
CA SER A 138 1.79 -4.52 0.21
C SER A 138 3.05 -3.67 0.13
N ALA A 139 2.91 -2.40 -0.26
CA ALA A 139 4.00 -1.42 -0.35
C ALA A 139 5.22 -1.94 -1.14
N GLY A 140 4.96 -2.51 -2.31
CA GLY A 140 5.99 -2.97 -3.25
C GLY A 140 6.42 -4.44 -3.08
N LEU A 141 5.91 -5.16 -2.07
CA LEU A 141 6.27 -6.57 -1.90
C LEU A 141 5.65 -7.46 -2.97
N ALA A 142 4.42 -7.18 -3.40
CA ALA A 142 3.71 -8.01 -4.36
C ALA A 142 4.40 -8.07 -5.72
N ASP A 143 4.99 -6.97 -6.17
CA ASP A 143 5.69 -6.87 -7.45
C ASP A 143 7.21 -6.92 -7.33
N GLY A 144 7.75 -7.09 -6.11
CA GLY A 144 9.18 -7.16 -5.84
C GLY A 144 9.90 -5.81 -5.99
N SER A 145 9.19 -4.69 -5.95
CA SER A 145 9.79 -3.34 -5.97
C SER A 145 10.25 -2.86 -4.58
N ALA A 146 9.95 -3.64 -3.53
CA ALA A 146 10.51 -3.51 -2.19
C ALA A 146 10.96 -4.89 -1.68
N ASP A 147 11.99 -4.89 -0.82
CA ASP A 147 12.56 -6.09 -0.20
C ASP A 147 11.87 -6.41 1.12
N VAL A 148 11.58 -5.37 1.88
CA VAL A 148 10.78 -5.37 3.11
C VAL A 148 9.80 -4.20 3.07
N ALA A 149 8.73 -4.26 3.85
CA ALA A 149 7.78 -3.17 3.89
C ALA A 149 7.14 -2.98 5.26
N PHE A 150 6.84 -1.74 5.60
CA PHE A 150 5.93 -1.40 6.69
C PHE A 150 4.51 -1.34 6.13
N VAL A 151 3.66 -2.23 6.61
CA VAL A 151 2.31 -2.44 6.07
C VAL A 151 1.25 -2.37 7.16
N ARG A 152 0.02 -2.08 6.75
CA ARG A 152 -1.14 -2.10 7.66
C ARG A 152 -2.16 -3.13 7.16
N PRO A 153 -2.28 -4.27 7.84
CA PRO A 153 -3.31 -5.26 7.53
C PRO A 153 -4.72 -4.67 7.58
N PRO A 154 -5.70 -5.31 6.91
CA PRO A 154 -5.62 -6.64 6.29
C PRO A 154 -4.97 -6.65 4.91
N LEU A 155 -4.04 -7.54 4.67
CA LEU A 155 -3.48 -7.80 3.34
C LEU A 155 -4.09 -9.07 2.75
N PRO A 156 -4.08 -9.23 1.41
CA PRO A 156 -4.42 -10.51 0.79
C PRO A 156 -3.50 -11.61 1.32
N ALA A 157 -4.07 -12.75 1.70
CA ALA A 157 -3.28 -13.91 2.06
C ALA A 157 -2.48 -14.40 0.84
N ALA A 158 -1.19 -14.66 1.03
CA ALA A 158 -0.32 -15.16 -0.02
C ALA A 158 0.81 -15.99 0.62
N ASP A 159 1.12 -17.15 0.04
CA ASP A 159 2.13 -18.07 0.57
C ASP A 159 3.55 -17.46 0.61
N TRP A 160 3.79 -16.47 -0.25
CA TRP A 160 5.05 -15.75 -0.32
C TRP A 160 5.18 -14.61 0.71
N LEU A 161 4.10 -14.25 1.41
CA LEU A 161 4.07 -13.09 2.32
C LEU A 161 4.17 -13.54 3.77
N ALA A 162 5.21 -13.11 4.46
CA ALA A 162 5.29 -13.14 5.92
C ALA A 162 5.16 -11.74 6.48
N MET A 163 4.56 -11.62 7.65
CA MET A 163 4.49 -10.34 8.38
C MET A 163 4.45 -10.56 9.88
N GLU A 164 4.93 -9.57 10.61
CA GLU A 164 4.94 -9.54 12.07
C GLU A 164 4.46 -8.18 12.57
N THR A 165 3.55 -8.20 13.52
CA THR A 165 2.99 -6.97 14.09
C THR A 165 4.01 -6.31 15.02
N LEU A 166 4.30 -5.04 14.76
CA LEU A 166 5.21 -4.22 15.54
C LEU A 166 4.47 -3.52 16.70
N PHE A 167 3.31 -2.98 16.41
CA PHE A 167 2.41 -2.38 17.39
C PHE A 167 0.99 -2.24 16.87
N ILE A 168 0.09 -1.91 17.77
CA ILE A 168 -1.34 -1.72 17.52
C ILE A 168 -1.70 -0.33 18.04
N GLU A 169 -2.55 0.38 17.28
CA GLU A 169 -3.01 1.70 17.65
C GLU A 169 -4.50 1.90 17.31
N PRO A 170 -5.21 2.76 18.07
CA PRO A 170 -6.60 3.07 17.79
C PRO A 170 -6.78 3.69 16.40
N ARG A 171 -7.99 3.57 15.86
CA ARG A 171 -8.39 4.40 14.71
C ARG A 171 -9.04 5.68 15.21
N VAL A 172 -8.84 6.74 14.43
CA VAL A 172 -9.43 8.06 14.64
C VAL A 172 -10.19 8.49 13.40
N LEU A 173 -11.21 9.29 13.60
CA LEU A 173 -11.92 10.02 12.56
C LEU A 173 -11.14 11.29 12.23
N VAL A 174 -10.94 11.57 10.94
CA VAL A 174 -10.38 12.85 10.45
C VAL A 174 -11.46 13.63 9.76
N VAL A 175 -11.61 14.87 10.17
CA VAL A 175 -12.61 15.83 9.64
C VAL A 175 -11.98 17.20 9.44
N ALA A 176 -12.61 18.05 8.64
CA ALA A 176 -12.29 19.48 8.64
C ALA A 176 -12.62 20.08 10.02
N SER A 177 -11.82 21.04 10.50
CA SER A 177 -12.06 21.70 11.78
C SER A 177 -13.34 22.51 11.82
N SER A 178 -13.92 22.83 10.67
CA SER A 178 -15.28 23.41 10.53
C SER A 178 -16.41 22.38 10.75
N SER A 179 -16.09 21.09 10.78
CA SER A 179 -17.09 20.03 10.91
C SER A 179 -17.77 20.03 12.29
N ARG A 180 -19.04 19.68 12.34
CA ARG A 180 -19.81 19.49 13.58
C ARG A 180 -19.19 18.45 14.54
N PHE A 181 -18.32 17.60 14.05
CA PHE A 181 -17.66 16.56 14.84
C PHE A 181 -16.34 17.03 15.47
N ALA A 182 -15.75 18.13 14.99
CA ALA A 182 -14.39 18.54 15.36
C ALA A 182 -14.19 18.81 16.88
N GLY A 183 -15.28 19.13 17.60
CA GLY A 183 -15.24 19.39 19.05
C GLY A 183 -15.60 18.20 19.93
N LEU A 184 -15.83 17.03 19.36
CA LEU A 184 -16.21 15.84 20.13
C LEU A 184 -14.97 15.18 20.76
N SER A 185 -15.12 14.66 21.98
CA SER A 185 -14.09 13.88 22.66
C SER A 185 -13.92 12.48 22.06
N GLU A 186 -14.98 11.92 21.52
CA GLU A 186 -15.01 10.63 20.85
C GLU A 186 -16.24 10.52 19.94
N VAL A 187 -16.25 9.54 19.05
CA VAL A 187 -17.36 9.30 18.11
C VAL A 187 -17.53 7.81 17.85
N SER A 188 -18.78 7.36 17.58
CA SER A 188 -19.09 6.02 17.08
C SER A 188 -19.29 6.03 15.57
N VAL A 189 -19.24 4.84 14.93
CA VAL A 189 -19.53 4.66 13.51
C VAL A 189 -20.97 5.06 13.18
N GLU A 190 -21.92 4.78 14.06
CA GLU A 190 -23.32 5.13 13.89
C GLU A 190 -23.53 6.64 13.77
N GLN A 191 -22.83 7.43 14.60
CA GLN A 191 -22.93 8.90 14.58
C GLN A 191 -22.47 9.54 13.26
N VAL A 192 -21.62 8.84 12.51
CA VAL A 192 -21.03 9.31 11.24
C VAL A 192 -21.51 8.50 10.03
N ALA A 193 -22.50 7.60 10.21
CA ALA A 193 -22.92 6.66 9.17
C ALA A 193 -23.42 7.35 7.90
N ASP A 194 -24.13 8.49 8.05
CA ASP A 194 -24.72 9.25 6.96
C ASP A 194 -23.76 10.23 6.27
N GLU A 195 -22.57 10.40 6.83
CA GLU A 195 -21.56 11.31 6.24
C GLU A 195 -20.92 10.72 4.98
N PRO A 196 -20.54 11.56 4.02
CA PRO A 196 -19.76 11.09 2.88
C PRO A 196 -18.32 10.72 3.33
N PHE A 197 -17.84 9.55 2.92
CA PHE A 197 -16.47 9.10 3.22
C PHE A 197 -15.54 9.30 2.05
N VAL A 198 -14.32 9.78 2.33
CA VAL A 198 -13.20 9.77 1.40
C VAL A 198 -12.69 8.32 1.31
N ALA A 199 -12.91 7.69 0.18
CA ALA A 199 -12.52 6.30 -0.05
C ALA A 199 -11.12 6.21 -0.66
N ARG A 200 -10.31 5.26 -0.20
CA ARG A 200 -9.01 4.97 -0.78
C ARG A 200 -9.17 4.14 -2.05
N LYS A 201 -8.47 4.49 -3.12
CA LYS A 201 -8.32 3.66 -4.34
C LYS A 201 -7.43 2.47 -4.01
N ALA A 202 -8.01 1.44 -3.43
CA ALA A 202 -7.32 0.28 -2.90
C ALA A 202 -8.12 -1.01 -3.17
N PRO A 203 -7.50 -2.19 -3.04
CA PRO A 203 -8.23 -3.46 -3.05
C PRO A 203 -9.35 -3.45 -2.02
N GLU A 204 -10.47 -4.09 -2.38
CA GLU A 204 -11.74 -4.01 -1.65
C GLU A 204 -11.60 -4.27 -0.16
N LYS A 205 -11.00 -5.40 0.22
CA LYS A 205 -10.85 -5.81 1.62
C LYS A 205 -10.08 -4.76 2.46
N TRP A 206 -9.03 -4.16 1.89
CA TRP A 206 -8.24 -3.12 2.57
C TRP A 206 -8.99 -1.79 2.63
N ARG A 207 -9.65 -1.40 1.55
CA ARG A 207 -10.52 -0.21 1.51
C ARG A 207 -11.64 -0.31 2.53
N ASP A 208 -12.32 -1.44 2.61
CA ASP A 208 -13.47 -1.69 3.48
C ASP A 208 -13.09 -1.69 4.96
N PHE A 209 -11.88 -2.14 5.30
CA PHE A 209 -11.33 -1.96 6.65
C PHE A 209 -11.30 -0.47 7.03
N TRP A 210 -10.77 0.40 6.16
CA TRP A 210 -10.68 1.84 6.42
C TRP A 210 -12.01 2.57 6.32
N LEU A 211 -13.01 1.99 5.70
CA LEU A 211 -14.40 2.49 5.70
C LEU A 211 -15.22 1.97 6.88
N ALA A 212 -14.64 1.12 7.71
CA ALA A 212 -15.30 0.43 8.83
C ALA A 212 -16.59 -0.31 8.41
N THR A 213 -16.60 -0.92 7.22
CA THR A 213 -17.79 -1.53 6.63
C THR A 213 -18.39 -2.59 7.53
N GLN A 214 -17.58 -3.39 8.23
CA GLN A 214 -18.06 -4.42 9.16
C GLN A 214 -18.73 -3.86 10.41
N ALA A 215 -18.34 -2.68 10.87
CA ALA A 215 -18.91 -2.05 12.07
C ALA A 215 -20.23 -1.29 11.80
N ARG A 216 -20.68 -1.25 10.53
CA ARG A 216 -21.87 -0.48 10.13
C ARG A 216 -23.19 -1.22 10.23
N GLY A 217 -23.22 -2.46 10.75
CA GLY A 217 -24.47 -3.22 10.87
C GLY A 217 -25.20 -3.46 9.54
N GLY A 218 -24.47 -3.52 8.42
CA GLY A 218 -25.07 -3.70 7.08
C GLY A 218 -25.45 -2.41 6.36
N GLN A 219 -25.30 -1.24 6.98
CA GLN A 219 -25.56 0.03 6.31
C GLN A 219 -24.49 0.32 5.25
N PRO A 220 -24.89 0.76 4.03
CA PRO A 220 -23.94 1.07 2.97
C PRO A 220 -23.15 2.34 3.32
N VAL A 221 -21.89 2.37 2.87
CA VAL A 221 -21.05 3.56 3.01
C VAL A 221 -21.42 4.58 1.95
N ARG A 222 -21.75 5.80 2.35
CA ARG A 222 -21.87 6.92 1.42
C ARG A 222 -20.48 7.38 0.98
N LEU A 223 -20.13 7.12 -0.28
CA LEU A 223 -18.83 7.54 -0.83
C LEU A 223 -18.91 8.99 -1.31
N GLY A 224 -18.00 9.83 -0.84
CA GLY A 224 -17.81 11.20 -1.30
C GLY A 224 -16.85 11.26 -2.50
N THR A 225 -15.58 11.07 -2.26
CA THR A 225 -14.55 11.06 -3.31
C THR A 225 -13.58 9.89 -3.14
N GLN A 226 -12.83 9.58 -4.20
CA GLN A 226 -11.79 8.56 -4.15
C GLN A 226 -10.41 9.18 -4.32
N VAL A 227 -9.47 8.71 -3.52
CA VAL A 227 -8.09 9.24 -3.44
C VAL A 227 -7.07 8.12 -3.49
N ALA A 228 -5.89 8.40 -4.04
CA ALA A 228 -4.80 7.44 -4.16
C ALA A 228 -3.76 7.58 -3.02
N THR A 229 -3.60 8.78 -2.46
CA THR A 229 -2.56 9.09 -1.50
C THR A 229 -3.12 9.70 -0.21
N VAL A 230 -2.28 9.76 0.82
CA VAL A 230 -2.61 10.42 2.10
C VAL A 230 -2.82 11.92 1.91
N ASP A 231 -1.99 12.56 1.09
CA ASP A 231 -2.10 13.99 0.82
C ASP A 231 -3.42 14.33 0.11
N GLU A 232 -3.79 13.55 -0.93
CA GLU A 232 -5.11 13.71 -1.58
C GLU A 232 -6.26 13.51 -0.60
N CYS A 233 -6.11 12.59 0.37
CA CYS A 233 -7.13 12.35 1.40
C CYS A 233 -7.35 13.59 2.26
N PHE A 234 -6.28 14.21 2.74
CA PHE A 234 -6.38 15.42 3.55
C PHE A 234 -6.89 16.63 2.78
N GLU A 235 -6.46 16.81 1.53
CA GLU A 235 -7.00 17.86 0.67
C GLU A 235 -8.51 17.66 0.41
N ALA A 236 -8.96 16.42 0.24
CA ALA A 236 -10.37 16.13 0.08
C ALA A 236 -11.17 16.45 1.36
N ILE A 237 -10.62 16.16 2.55
CA ILE A 237 -11.24 16.46 3.84
C ILE A 237 -11.27 17.99 4.08
N LEU A 238 -10.18 18.69 3.83
CA LEU A 238 -10.11 20.16 3.94
C LEU A 238 -11.10 20.83 2.98
N GLY A 239 -11.32 20.24 1.81
CA GLY A 239 -12.32 20.68 0.83
C GLY A 239 -13.74 20.21 1.14
N GLU A 240 -14.01 19.67 2.34
CA GLU A 240 -15.33 19.20 2.82
C GLU A 240 -15.99 18.15 1.90
N ARG A 241 -15.16 17.36 1.19
CA ARG A 241 -15.64 16.30 0.28
C ARG A 241 -15.93 14.98 0.98
N GLY A 242 -15.75 14.93 2.29
CA GLY A 242 -16.03 13.77 3.12
C GLY A 242 -15.10 13.69 4.33
N ILE A 243 -15.31 12.65 5.12
CA ILE A 243 -14.55 12.32 6.32
C ILE A 243 -13.78 11.02 6.09
N ALA A 244 -12.79 10.69 6.94
CA ALA A 244 -12.06 9.44 6.81
C ALA A 244 -11.67 8.86 8.17
N PHE A 245 -11.59 7.53 8.26
CA PHE A 245 -10.89 6.87 9.35
C PHE A 245 -9.41 6.71 9.01
N THR A 246 -8.56 6.91 10.02
CA THR A 246 -7.12 6.69 9.92
C THR A 246 -6.58 6.18 11.27
N GLN A 247 -5.30 5.85 11.33
CA GLN A 247 -4.63 5.47 12.59
C GLN A 247 -4.30 6.70 13.45
N ALA A 248 -4.26 6.52 14.77
CA ALA A 248 -4.04 7.62 15.71
C ALA A 248 -2.68 8.33 15.52
N SER A 249 -1.64 7.61 15.11
CA SER A 249 -0.33 8.21 14.82
C SER A 249 -0.38 9.27 13.71
N THR A 250 -1.37 9.19 12.81
CA THR A 250 -1.53 10.17 11.73
C THR A 250 -1.57 11.60 12.25
N GLN A 251 -2.25 11.85 13.37
CA GLN A 251 -2.32 13.18 13.97
C GLN A 251 -0.93 13.76 14.26
N ARG A 252 0.02 12.95 14.74
CA ARG A 252 1.37 13.43 15.08
C ARG A 252 2.28 13.70 13.89
N PHE A 253 2.06 12.97 12.78
CA PHE A 253 2.90 13.07 11.58
C PHE A 253 2.32 13.98 10.50
N TYR A 254 1.03 14.24 10.57
CA TYR A 254 0.30 15.03 9.57
C TYR A 254 -0.57 16.10 10.24
N ASP A 255 -0.03 16.76 11.27
CA ASP A 255 -0.70 17.89 11.92
C ASP A 255 -0.76 19.06 10.93
N ARG A 256 -1.93 19.24 10.31
CA ARG A 256 -2.20 20.30 9.36
C ARG A 256 -3.27 21.22 9.90
N PRO A 257 -3.09 22.56 9.80
CA PRO A 257 -4.15 23.49 10.12
C PRO A 257 -5.45 23.17 9.37
N GLY A 258 -6.56 23.19 10.08
CA GLY A 258 -7.87 22.91 9.50
C GLY A 258 -8.31 21.46 9.56
N LEU A 259 -7.50 20.54 10.08
CA LEU A 259 -7.89 19.15 10.37
C LEU A 259 -8.13 18.94 11.87
N SER A 260 -9.11 18.09 12.18
CA SER A 260 -9.38 17.62 13.54
C SER A 260 -9.42 16.09 13.55
N PHE A 261 -8.87 15.48 14.62
CA PHE A 261 -8.75 14.04 14.80
C PHE A 261 -9.53 13.65 16.05
N ILE A 262 -10.51 12.77 15.90
CA ILE A 262 -11.45 12.39 16.97
C ILE A 262 -11.33 10.87 17.19
N PRO A 263 -11.12 10.38 18.42
CA PRO A 263 -11.13 8.95 18.74
C PRO A 263 -12.43 8.26 18.29
N VAL A 264 -12.32 7.04 17.75
CA VAL A 264 -13.46 6.20 17.37
C VAL A 264 -13.54 5.03 18.32
N THR A 265 -14.72 4.78 18.93
CA THR A 265 -14.84 3.85 20.06
C THR A 265 -15.22 2.42 19.67
N ASP A 266 -15.85 2.22 18.53
CA ASP A 266 -16.55 0.99 18.12
C ASP A 266 -15.98 0.36 16.83
N VAL A 267 -14.72 0.65 16.52
CA VAL A 267 -14.00 0.04 15.40
C VAL A 267 -12.76 -0.71 15.87
N PRO A 268 -12.40 -1.84 15.24
CA PRO A 268 -11.15 -2.53 15.56
C PRO A 268 -9.95 -1.61 15.38
N PRO A 269 -8.91 -1.70 16.20
CA PRO A 269 -7.70 -0.93 16.04
C PRO A 269 -6.97 -1.31 14.75
N SER A 270 -6.02 -0.48 14.33
CA SER A 270 -5.10 -0.74 13.22
C SER A 270 -3.79 -1.27 13.75
N SER A 271 -3.27 -2.35 13.17
CA SER A 271 -1.90 -2.80 13.42
C SER A 271 -0.94 -2.21 12.41
N LEU A 272 0.30 -1.97 12.83
CA LEU A 272 1.43 -1.80 11.96
C LEU A 272 2.28 -3.05 11.99
N SER A 273 2.67 -3.55 10.83
CA SER A 273 3.49 -4.75 10.70
C SER A 273 4.69 -4.48 9.80
N ILE A 274 5.80 -5.16 10.08
CA ILE A 274 6.87 -5.38 9.10
C ILE A 274 6.52 -6.62 8.29
N ALA A 275 6.69 -6.55 6.98
CA ALA A 275 6.39 -7.64 6.06
C ALA A 275 7.55 -7.88 5.10
N TRP A 276 7.70 -9.12 4.65
CA TRP A 276 8.76 -9.53 3.72
C TRP A 276 8.32 -10.74 2.89
N ARG A 277 9.09 -11.05 1.86
CA ARG A 277 8.86 -12.22 1.02
C ARG A 277 9.58 -13.45 1.57
N THR A 278 8.88 -14.58 1.62
CA THR A 278 9.43 -15.88 2.06
C THR A 278 10.08 -16.66 0.93
N ASP A 279 9.69 -16.38 -0.32
CA ASP A 279 10.19 -17.06 -1.53
C ASP A 279 11.49 -16.45 -2.08
N VAL A 280 11.97 -15.37 -1.47
CA VAL A 280 13.25 -14.73 -1.80
C VAL A 280 14.22 -14.91 -0.64
N ASN A 281 15.40 -15.47 -0.91
CA ASN A 281 16.45 -15.61 0.10
C ASN A 281 17.32 -14.35 0.14
N ASP A 282 16.83 -13.30 0.78
CA ASP A 282 17.55 -12.03 0.96
C ASP A 282 18.05 -11.89 2.41
N GLY A 283 19.37 -11.97 2.58
CA GLY A 283 20.02 -11.84 3.88
C GLY A 283 19.82 -10.47 4.51
N LEU A 284 19.93 -9.38 3.71
CA LEU A 284 19.75 -8.01 4.19
C LEU A 284 18.31 -7.75 4.66
N ALA A 285 17.33 -8.28 3.92
CA ALA A 285 15.93 -8.18 4.31
C ALA A 285 15.67 -8.84 5.68
N ARG A 286 16.24 -10.05 5.91
CA ARG A 286 16.11 -10.75 7.19
C ARG A 286 16.76 -9.98 8.35
N GLU A 287 17.94 -9.43 8.14
CA GLU A 287 18.66 -8.65 9.15
C GLU A 287 17.95 -7.34 9.47
N PHE A 288 17.31 -6.72 8.47
CA PHE A 288 16.46 -5.55 8.71
C PHE A 288 15.20 -5.90 9.51
N VAL A 289 14.55 -7.03 9.22
CA VAL A 289 13.40 -7.54 9.99
C VAL A 289 13.82 -7.81 11.43
N GLU A 290 14.96 -8.46 11.66
CA GLU A 290 15.45 -8.76 13.00
C GLU A 290 15.80 -7.50 13.81
N THR A 291 16.46 -6.52 13.17
CA THR A 291 16.72 -5.20 13.76
C THR A 291 15.41 -4.50 14.16
N THR A 292 14.41 -4.56 13.28
CA THR A 292 13.10 -3.97 13.51
C THR A 292 12.38 -4.65 14.67
N ARG A 293 12.37 -5.98 14.70
CA ARG A 293 11.78 -6.80 15.78
C ARG A 293 12.40 -6.47 17.14
N THR A 294 13.71 -6.42 17.20
CA THR A 294 14.46 -6.09 18.41
C THR A 294 14.05 -4.72 18.95
N LEU A 295 14.01 -3.70 18.11
CA LEU A 295 13.64 -2.35 18.54
C LEU A 295 12.17 -2.21 18.93
N ALA A 296 11.26 -2.94 18.29
CA ALA A 296 9.85 -2.95 18.66
C ALA A 296 9.64 -3.58 20.04
N SER A 297 10.40 -4.65 20.38
CA SER A 297 10.31 -5.35 21.69
C SER A 297 10.82 -4.50 22.87
N PHE A 298 11.77 -3.61 22.66
CA PHE A 298 12.34 -2.77 23.72
C PHE A 298 11.49 -1.54 24.08
N GLY A 299 10.23 -1.48 23.62
CA GLY A 299 9.26 -0.51 24.10
C GLY A 299 9.66 0.94 23.84
N GLY A 300 9.60 1.37 22.62
CA GLY A 300 9.98 2.73 22.25
C GLY A 300 8.90 3.50 21.49
N VAL A 301 7.71 2.95 21.41
CA VAL A 301 6.52 3.69 20.98
C VAL A 301 5.82 4.18 22.24
N PRO A 302 5.68 5.51 22.44
CA PRO A 302 4.96 6.04 23.59
C PRO A 302 3.55 5.41 23.62
N ASN A 303 3.15 4.84 24.74
CA ASN A 303 1.87 4.25 25.10
C ASN A 303 0.73 4.48 24.07
N LEU A 304 0.76 3.74 22.95
CA LEU A 304 -0.31 3.76 21.95
C LEU A 304 -1.35 2.67 22.19
N ILE A 305 -1.07 1.75 23.09
CA ILE A 305 -1.99 0.70 23.47
C ILE A 305 -2.82 1.21 24.65
N ASP A 306 -4.06 1.59 24.39
CA ASP A 306 -5.06 1.62 25.46
C ASP A 306 -5.14 0.19 26.00
N PRO A 307 -4.86 -0.06 27.30
CA PRO A 307 -4.93 -1.41 27.91
C PRO A 307 -6.29 -2.09 27.65
N ARG A 308 -7.35 -1.32 27.45
CA ARG A 308 -8.71 -1.78 27.11
C ARG A 308 -8.81 -2.44 25.73
N LEU A 309 -7.85 -2.19 24.84
CA LEU A 309 -7.81 -2.76 23.48
C LEU A 309 -7.03 -4.08 23.42
N SER A 310 -6.18 -4.37 24.40
CA SER A 310 -5.43 -5.63 24.50
C SER A 310 -6.37 -6.82 24.69
N ASP A 311 -7.42 -6.67 25.48
CA ASP A 311 -8.38 -7.73 25.79
C ASP A 311 -9.34 -8.04 24.61
N ALA A 312 -9.63 -7.05 23.79
CA ALA A 312 -10.45 -7.23 22.58
C ALA A 312 -9.74 -7.99 21.45
N LEU A 313 -8.40 -8.00 21.46
CA LEU A 313 -7.58 -8.69 20.45
C LEU A 313 -7.33 -10.16 20.82
N SER A 314 -7.33 -10.49 22.12
CA SER A 314 -7.21 -11.87 22.59
C SER A 314 -8.49 -12.69 22.37
N SER A 315 -9.61 -12.05 22.09
CA SER A 315 -10.93 -12.67 21.87
C SER A 315 -11.39 -12.73 20.41
N SER A 316 -10.59 -12.25 19.46
CA SER A 316 -10.90 -12.42 18.03
C SER A 316 -10.61 -13.85 17.58
N PRO A 317 -11.57 -14.59 17.03
CA PRO A 317 -11.31 -15.92 16.49
C PRO A 317 -10.29 -15.81 15.36
N GLN A 318 -9.26 -16.65 15.44
CA GLN A 318 -8.35 -16.88 14.31
C GLN A 318 -9.20 -17.31 13.12
N LEU A 319 -9.37 -16.43 12.17
CA LEU A 319 -9.98 -16.76 10.87
C LEU A 319 -8.94 -17.58 10.08
N ASN A 320 -9.17 -18.88 10.09
CA ASN A 320 -8.55 -19.82 9.15
C ASN A 320 -8.83 -19.44 7.70
#